data_9cbc0ef578874577b0a37606553be22d
#
_entry.id   9cbc0ef578874577b0a37606553be22d
#
_cell.length_a   1.000
_cell.length_b   1.000
_cell.length_c   1.000
_cell.angle_alpha   90.00
_cell.angle_beta   90.00
_cell.angle_gamma   90.00
#
_symmetry.space_group_name_H-M   'P 1'
#
loop_
_entity.id
_entity.type
_entity.pdbx_description
1 polymer ?
#
loop_
_entity_poly.entity_id
_entity_poly.type
_entity_poly.pdbx_seq_one_letter_code
_entity_poly.pdbx_strand_id
1 'polypeptide(L)'
;MCIRDRRAGVKALVAPDCPLGLLGAFHEGKQALLMCGNNLPDDPAVVWVVLAHESAHVMQLCNGGNLMPAALLSREVELARQQDPNPFHELQLYHSSQHHVEAEARLIQALPEEQVVALFEKHCAKRLSP
;
A
#
# COMPACT_ATOMS: atom_id res chain seq x y z
N MET A 1 -3.38 1.53 -12.40
CA MET A 1 -3.74 1.23 -11.00
C MET A 1 -5.09 1.79 -10.59
N CYS A 2 -5.36 3.07 -10.83
CA CYS A 2 -6.65 3.68 -10.41
C CYS A 2 -7.87 2.95 -10.96
N ILE A 3 -7.84 2.53 -12.23
CA ILE A 3 -8.94 1.77 -12.83
C ILE A 3 -9.13 0.42 -12.14
N ARG A 4 -8.02 -0.25 -11.79
CA ARG A 4 -8.08 -1.53 -11.07
C ARG A 4 -8.62 -1.38 -9.66
N ASP A 5 -8.23 -0.32 -8.96
CA ASP A 5 -8.74 -0.04 -7.63
C ASP A 5 -10.26 0.17 -7.68
N ARG A 6 -10.76 0.90 -8.68
CA ARG A 6 -12.21 1.08 -8.88
C ARG A 6 -12.92 -0.23 -9.16
N ARG A 7 -12.33 -1.09 -10.00
CA ARG A 7 -12.91 -2.41 -10.31
C ARG A 7 -12.96 -3.32 -9.07
N ALA A 8 -12.04 -3.12 -8.12
CA ALA A 8 -12.06 -3.84 -6.85
C ALA A 8 -13.07 -3.25 -5.85
N GLY A 9 -13.86 -2.25 -6.25
CA GLY A 9 -14.84 -1.60 -5.39
C GLY A 9 -14.27 -0.53 -4.49
N VAL A 10 -13.04 -0.08 -4.78
CA VAL A 10 -12.34 0.93 -4.00
C VAL A 10 -12.30 2.24 -4.78
N LYS A 11 -12.68 3.33 -4.13
CA LYS A 11 -12.61 4.67 -4.73
C LYS A 11 -11.18 5.17 -4.67
N ALA A 12 -10.66 5.65 -5.81
CA ALA A 12 -9.35 6.30 -5.86
C ALA A 12 -9.57 7.80 -6.01
N LEU A 13 -9.14 8.56 -5.02
CA LEU A 13 -9.39 10.00 -4.94
C LEU A 13 -8.09 10.77 -4.83
N VAL A 14 -8.05 11.99 -5.39
CA VAL A 14 -6.97 12.93 -5.18
C VAL A 14 -7.48 14.04 -4.30
N ALA A 15 -6.87 14.22 -3.13
CA ALA A 15 -7.24 15.27 -2.19
C ALA A 15 -6.29 16.46 -2.33
N PRO A 16 -6.81 17.69 -2.40
CA PRO A 16 -5.97 18.89 -2.52
C PRO A 16 -5.60 19.51 -1.16
N ASP A 17 -6.11 18.97 -0.05
CA ASP A 17 -6.06 19.60 1.27
C ASP A 17 -5.65 18.63 2.39
N CYS A 18 -4.78 17.68 2.09
CA CYS A 18 -4.28 16.75 3.11
C CYS A 18 -3.42 17.48 4.15
N PRO A 19 -3.37 16.96 5.40
CA PRO A 19 -2.46 17.48 6.41
C PRO A 19 -1.01 17.46 5.95
N LEU A 20 -0.22 18.37 6.48
CA LEU A 20 1.20 18.47 6.15
C LEU A 20 1.90 17.12 6.35
N GLY A 21 2.64 16.70 5.35
CA GLY A 21 3.44 15.47 5.39
C GLY A 21 2.70 14.20 5.00
N LEU A 22 1.38 14.22 4.89
CA LEU A 22 0.61 13.05 4.46
C LEU A 22 0.66 12.94 2.94
N LEU A 23 1.17 11.84 2.41
CA LEU A 23 1.30 11.61 0.96
C LEU A 23 0.14 10.80 0.39
N GLY A 24 -0.38 9.85 1.17
CA GLY A 24 -1.50 9.02 0.76
C GLY A 24 -2.09 8.30 1.96
N ALA A 25 -3.25 7.70 1.79
CA ALA A 25 -3.93 6.94 2.83
C ALA A 25 -4.92 5.96 2.22
N PHE A 26 -5.24 4.91 2.97
CA PHE A 26 -6.31 4.00 2.63
C PHE A 26 -7.28 3.94 3.80
N HIS A 27 -8.56 4.22 3.54
CA HIS A 27 -9.62 4.14 4.55
C HIS A 27 -10.45 2.88 4.28
N GLU A 28 -10.24 1.85 5.11
CA GLU A 28 -10.87 0.56 4.90
C GLU A 28 -12.39 0.63 4.99
N GLY A 29 -12.93 1.32 6.00
CA GLY A 29 -14.37 1.44 6.21
C GLY A 29 -15.09 2.10 5.05
N LYS A 30 -14.48 3.10 4.42
CA LYS A 30 -15.04 3.79 3.24
C LYS A 30 -14.58 3.18 1.94
N GLN A 31 -13.66 2.21 1.99
CA GLN A 31 -13.03 1.59 0.83
C GLN A 31 -12.53 2.68 -0.15
N ALA A 32 -11.75 3.61 0.39
CA ALA A 32 -11.24 4.74 -0.37
C ALA A 32 -9.72 4.82 -0.25
N LEU A 33 -9.05 4.88 -1.40
CA LEU A 33 -7.62 5.14 -1.52
C LEU A 33 -7.46 6.63 -1.84
N LEU A 34 -6.62 7.30 -1.06
CA LEU A 34 -6.44 8.74 -1.16
C LEU A 34 -5.00 9.06 -1.56
N MET A 35 -4.85 9.88 -2.58
CA MET A 35 -3.56 10.46 -2.97
C MET A 35 -3.59 11.94 -2.62
N CYS A 36 -2.60 12.42 -1.88
CA CYS A 36 -2.55 13.77 -1.36
C CYS A 36 -1.83 14.70 -2.34
N GLY A 37 -2.59 15.23 -3.31
CA GLY A 37 -2.04 16.04 -4.39
C GLY A 37 -1.28 17.28 -3.93
N ASN A 38 -1.69 17.88 -2.81
CA ASN A 38 -1.00 19.05 -2.28
C ASN A 38 0.36 18.76 -1.66
N ASN A 39 0.61 17.52 -1.25
CA ASN A 39 1.87 17.13 -0.62
C ASN A 39 2.76 16.28 -1.50
N LEU A 40 2.22 15.66 -2.55
CA LEU A 40 2.99 14.84 -3.46
C LEU A 40 3.90 15.70 -4.33
N PRO A 41 5.20 15.36 -4.43
CA PRO A 41 6.08 16.05 -5.37
C PRO A 41 5.71 15.72 -6.81
N ASP A 42 6.11 16.57 -7.73
CA ASP A 42 5.93 16.34 -9.17
C ASP A 42 7.03 15.39 -9.68
N ASP A 43 7.00 14.17 -9.19
CA ASP A 43 7.94 13.11 -9.49
C ASP A 43 7.18 11.80 -9.66
N PRO A 44 7.06 11.27 -10.88
CA PRO A 44 6.31 10.04 -11.12
C PRO A 44 6.80 8.84 -10.30
N ALA A 45 8.10 8.76 -10.00
CA ALA A 45 8.63 7.66 -9.21
C ALA A 45 8.12 7.70 -7.77
N VAL A 46 8.04 8.89 -7.16
CA VAL A 46 7.52 9.06 -5.81
C VAL A 46 6.01 8.80 -5.79
N VAL A 47 5.28 9.33 -6.76
CA VAL A 47 3.84 9.11 -6.88
C VAL A 47 3.54 7.62 -7.00
N TRP A 48 4.33 6.90 -7.80
CA TRP A 48 4.18 5.45 -7.96
C TRP A 48 4.39 4.71 -6.64
N VAL A 49 5.43 5.05 -5.87
CA VAL A 49 5.72 4.39 -4.59
C VAL A 49 4.55 4.56 -3.62
N VAL A 50 4.00 5.76 -3.53
CA VAL A 50 2.84 6.04 -2.67
C VAL A 50 1.63 5.25 -3.13
N LEU A 51 1.36 5.24 -4.43
CA LEU A 51 0.23 4.48 -4.99
C LEU A 51 0.40 2.97 -4.73
N ALA A 52 1.59 2.43 -4.93
CA ALA A 52 1.88 1.02 -4.67
C ALA A 52 1.67 0.67 -3.20
N HIS A 53 2.12 1.53 -2.28
CA HIS A 53 1.92 1.34 -0.84
C HIS A 53 0.43 1.30 -0.48
N GLU A 54 -0.34 2.27 -0.94
CA GLU A 54 -1.77 2.33 -0.63
C GLU A 54 -2.54 1.21 -1.34
N SER A 55 -2.13 0.82 -2.54
CA SER A 55 -2.72 -0.32 -3.24
C SER A 55 -2.46 -1.64 -2.51
N ALA A 56 -1.32 -1.76 -1.80
CA ALA A 56 -1.06 -2.92 -0.95
C ALA A 56 -2.14 -3.07 0.14
N HIS A 57 -2.61 -1.98 0.71
CA HIS A 57 -3.72 -2.02 1.68
C HIS A 57 -5.03 -2.47 1.02
N VAL A 58 -5.26 -2.12 -0.24
CA VAL A 58 -6.40 -2.65 -0.99
C VAL A 58 -6.28 -4.16 -1.15
N MET A 59 -5.08 -4.66 -1.49
CA MET A 59 -4.83 -6.10 -1.60
C MET A 59 -5.10 -6.81 -0.27
N GLN A 60 -4.69 -6.21 0.84
CA GLN A 60 -4.95 -6.75 2.18
C GLN A 60 -6.44 -6.80 2.47
N LEU A 61 -7.19 -5.78 2.07
CA LEU A 61 -8.65 -5.79 2.18
C LEU A 61 -9.25 -6.94 1.37
N CYS A 62 -8.83 -7.11 0.12
CA CYS A 62 -9.30 -8.19 -0.74
C CYS A 62 -9.00 -9.57 -0.16
N ASN A 63 -7.84 -9.71 0.50
CA ASN A 63 -7.38 -10.98 1.05
C ASN A 63 -7.94 -11.27 2.46
N GLY A 64 -8.51 -10.27 3.12
CA GLY A 64 -8.99 -10.40 4.49
C GLY A 64 -7.89 -10.29 5.54
N GLY A 65 -6.74 -9.73 5.20
CA GLY A 65 -5.60 -9.56 6.07
C GLY A 65 -4.28 -9.59 5.31
N ASN A 66 -3.17 -9.75 6.02
CA ASN A 66 -1.85 -9.82 5.42
C ASN A 66 -1.78 -10.90 4.33
N LEU A 67 -1.02 -10.61 3.27
CA LEU A 67 -0.83 -11.52 2.14
C LEU A 67 0.14 -12.65 2.48
N MET A 68 1.13 -12.36 3.33
CA MET A 68 2.17 -13.31 3.73
C MET A 68 1.89 -13.90 5.10
N PRO A 69 2.25 -15.19 5.33
CA PRO A 69 2.29 -15.74 6.69
C PRO A 69 3.23 -14.93 7.58
N ALA A 70 2.93 -14.85 8.88
CA ALA A 70 3.68 -14.02 9.81
C ALA A 70 5.19 -14.32 9.83
N ALA A 71 5.56 -15.61 9.80
CA ALA A 71 6.96 -16.01 9.83
C ALA A 71 7.71 -15.56 8.58
N LEU A 72 7.09 -15.69 7.39
CA LEU A 72 7.68 -15.24 6.14
C LEU A 72 7.79 -13.71 6.12
N LEU A 73 6.74 -13.02 6.56
CA LEU A 73 6.72 -11.56 6.60
C LEU A 73 7.85 -11.02 7.49
N SER A 74 8.02 -11.60 8.68
CA SER A 74 9.07 -11.18 9.60
C SER A 74 10.46 -11.33 8.99
N ARG A 75 10.72 -12.44 8.29
CA ARG A 75 11.98 -12.68 7.62
C ARG A 75 12.23 -11.69 6.49
N GLU A 76 11.23 -11.47 5.65
CA GLU A 76 11.36 -10.56 4.51
C GLU A 76 11.55 -9.11 4.96
N VAL A 77 10.86 -8.69 6.01
CA VAL A 77 11.02 -7.36 6.59
C VAL A 77 12.44 -7.18 7.13
N GLU A 78 12.98 -8.18 7.82
CA GLU A 78 14.33 -8.07 8.36
C GLU A 78 15.38 -7.98 7.25
N LEU A 79 15.25 -8.78 6.19
CA LEU A 79 16.14 -8.70 5.03
C LEU A 79 16.07 -7.33 4.35
N ALA A 80 14.87 -6.81 4.16
CA ALA A 80 14.68 -5.49 3.55
C ALA A 80 15.24 -4.37 4.43
N ARG A 81 15.08 -4.47 5.74
CA ARG A 81 15.60 -3.48 6.69
C ARG A 81 17.12 -3.42 6.66
N GLN A 82 17.79 -4.55 6.48
CA GLN A 82 19.24 -4.60 6.39
C GLN A 82 19.75 -3.87 5.15
N GLN A 83 18.98 -3.87 4.06
CA GLN A 83 19.34 -3.18 2.82
C GLN A 83 19.02 -1.69 2.87
N ASP A 84 17.84 -1.34 3.38
CA ASP A 84 17.37 0.03 3.51
C ASP A 84 16.44 0.15 4.71
N PRO A 85 16.93 0.69 5.86
CA PRO A 85 16.11 0.79 7.07
C PRO A 85 15.08 1.93 7.02
N ASN A 86 15.25 2.92 6.14
CA ASN A 86 14.45 4.14 6.16
C ASN A 86 12.93 3.91 6.03
N PRO A 87 12.43 3.06 5.09
CA PRO A 87 11.00 2.85 4.98
C PRO A 87 10.35 2.22 6.22
N PHE A 88 11.14 1.55 7.07
CA PHE A 88 10.64 0.86 8.26
C PHE A 88 10.81 1.66 9.55
N HIS A 89 11.49 2.80 9.48
CA HIS A 89 11.79 3.62 10.66
C HIS A 89 10.52 4.12 11.35
N GLU A 90 9.51 4.47 10.59
CA GLU A 90 8.26 5.01 11.08
C GLU A 90 7.31 3.98 11.67
N LEU A 91 7.60 2.69 11.51
CA LEU A 91 6.73 1.63 12.06
C LEU A 91 6.61 1.69 13.57
N GLN A 92 7.60 2.29 14.25
CA GLN A 92 7.57 2.47 15.70
C GLN A 92 6.46 3.43 16.15
N LEU A 93 5.94 4.24 15.23
CA LEU A 93 4.86 5.18 15.53
C LEU A 93 3.48 4.53 15.46
N TYR A 94 3.39 3.32 14.90
CA TYR A 94 2.12 2.63 14.72
C TYR A 94 1.84 1.66 15.87
N HIS A 95 0.56 1.42 16.09
CA HIS A 95 0.12 0.40 17.02
C HIS A 95 0.60 -0.97 16.56
N SER A 96 0.90 -1.88 17.51
CA SER A 96 1.46 -3.20 17.18
C SER A 96 0.59 -4.01 16.19
N SER A 97 -0.74 -3.87 16.25
CA SER A 97 -1.64 -4.53 15.31
C SER A 97 -1.51 -4.02 13.89
N GLN A 98 -0.98 -2.80 13.70
CA GLN A 98 -0.79 -2.18 12.40
C GLN A 98 0.60 -2.45 11.82
N HIS A 99 1.58 -2.87 12.65
CA HIS A 99 2.95 -3.08 12.20
C HIS A 99 3.04 -4.09 11.07
N HIS A 100 2.29 -5.19 11.15
CA HIS A 100 2.35 -6.24 10.12
C HIS A 100 1.79 -5.76 8.78
N VAL A 101 0.66 -5.06 8.79
CA VAL A 101 0.06 -4.56 7.54
C VAL A 101 0.92 -3.45 6.93
N GLU A 102 1.46 -2.54 7.76
CA GLU A 102 2.34 -1.48 7.28
C GLU A 102 3.68 -2.03 6.78
N ALA A 103 4.28 -2.99 7.48
CA ALA A 103 5.52 -3.60 7.06
C ALA A 103 5.37 -4.31 5.71
N GLU A 104 4.28 -5.03 5.51
CA GLU A 104 4.01 -5.69 4.24
C GLU A 104 3.81 -4.67 3.11
N ALA A 105 3.10 -3.58 3.37
CA ALA A 105 2.92 -2.51 2.39
C ALA A 105 4.26 -1.87 2.00
N ARG A 106 5.19 -1.72 2.96
CA ARG A 106 6.55 -1.23 2.68
C ARG A 106 7.33 -2.17 1.77
N LEU A 107 7.16 -3.47 1.95
CA LEU A 107 7.78 -4.47 1.07
C LEU A 107 7.22 -4.38 -0.34
N ILE A 108 5.89 -4.28 -0.48
CA ILE A 108 5.22 -4.25 -1.77
C ILE A 108 5.58 -2.99 -2.55
N GLN A 109 5.67 -1.84 -1.88
CA GLN A 109 6.00 -0.59 -2.56
C GLN A 109 7.38 -0.60 -3.24
N ALA A 110 8.27 -1.47 -2.79
CA ALA A 110 9.63 -1.58 -3.32
C ALA A 110 9.74 -2.56 -4.50
N LEU A 111 8.66 -3.28 -4.82
CA LEU A 111 8.67 -4.23 -5.93
C LEU A 111 8.54 -3.51 -7.29
N PRO A 112 9.03 -4.14 -8.37
CA PRO A 112 8.77 -3.64 -9.71
C PRO A 112 7.28 -3.52 -10.01
N GLU A 113 6.92 -2.58 -10.86
CA GLU A 113 5.51 -2.29 -11.17
C GLU A 113 4.74 -3.53 -11.62
N GLU A 114 5.31 -4.34 -12.50
CA GLU A 114 4.65 -5.55 -13.02
C GLU A 114 4.33 -6.54 -11.91
N GLN A 115 5.18 -6.62 -10.88
CA GLN A 115 4.95 -7.51 -9.75
C GLN A 115 3.85 -6.99 -8.84
N VAL A 116 3.79 -5.68 -8.63
CA VAL A 116 2.71 -5.06 -7.85
C VAL A 116 1.38 -5.31 -8.53
N VAL A 117 1.30 -5.09 -9.84
CA VAL A 117 0.08 -5.30 -10.62
C VAL A 117 -0.35 -6.77 -10.57
N ALA A 118 0.61 -7.70 -10.71
CA ALA A 118 0.32 -9.14 -10.65
C ALA A 118 -0.23 -9.55 -9.28
N LEU A 119 0.34 -9.02 -8.20
CA LEU A 119 -0.16 -9.28 -6.85
C LEU A 119 -1.56 -8.73 -6.65
N PHE A 120 -1.82 -7.52 -7.15
CA PHE A 120 -3.14 -6.91 -7.06
C PHE A 120 -4.19 -7.79 -7.77
N GLU A 121 -3.89 -8.23 -8.98
CA GLU A 121 -4.80 -9.10 -9.74
C GLU A 121 -5.02 -10.43 -9.04
N LYS A 122 -3.97 -11.02 -8.47
CA LYS A 122 -4.06 -12.31 -7.77
C LYS A 122 -4.96 -12.21 -6.54
N HIS A 123 -4.75 -11.23 -5.68
CA HIS A 123 -5.45 -11.14 -4.40
C HIS A 123 -6.82 -10.50 -4.48
N CYS A 124 -7.05 -9.65 -5.49
CA CYS A 124 -8.34 -9.00 -5.71
C CYS A 124 -9.15 -9.63 -6.84
N ALA A 125 -8.78 -10.83 -7.29
CA ALA A 125 -9.40 -11.47 -8.46
C ALA A 125 -10.92 -11.57 -8.36
N LYS A 126 -11.46 -11.89 -7.17
CA LYS A 126 -12.90 -12.01 -6.96
C LYS A 126 -13.63 -10.68 -7.13
N ARG A 127 -12.98 -9.57 -6.78
CA ARG A 127 -13.56 -8.23 -6.92
C ARG A 127 -13.41 -7.68 -8.33
N LEU A 128 -12.38 -8.16 -9.08
CA LEU A 128 -12.12 -7.75 -10.45
C LEU A 128 -12.95 -8.52 -11.47
N SER A 129 -13.46 -9.69 -11.08
CA SER A 129 -14.29 -10.51 -11.97
C SER A 129 -15.67 -9.88 -12.12
N PRO A 130 -16.22 -9.86 -13.35
CA PRO A 130 -17.58 -9.35 -13.59
C PRO A 130 -18.66 -10.20 -12.94
#